data_7a7dfa5f702c8f17b2f8510af865b692
#
_entry.id   7a7dfa5f702c8f17b2f8510af865b692
#
_cell.length_a   1.000
_cell.length_b   1.000
_cell.length_c   1.000
_cell.angle_alpha   90.00
_cell.angle_beta   90.00
_cell.angle_gamma   90.00
#
_symmetry.space_group_name_H-M   'P 1'
#
loop_
_entity.id
_entity.type
_entity.pdbx_description
1 polymer ?
#
loop_
_entity_poly.entity_id
_entity_poly.type
_entity_poly.pdbx_seq_one_letter_code
_entity_poly.pdbx_strand_id
1 'polypeptide(L)'
;EFLGVILACNVQIHPDLEKEAIDKGVKIFREKILFRLFENYLNWVEEEKSKKERMKFESLIKPGKIKILEGFVFRRSNPAIFGVEVLAGRIKPKYKLMNLEGKIIGEISQIQDKGQSIPEATMGAKVAISMKEPIVGRHIHEKEILLVAVPEDHARALLKDYAHLLKEDEKEALNELIEIQRKEKILWAR
;
A
#
# COMPACT_ATOMS: atom_id res chain seq x y z
N GLU A 1 -5.53 -20.63 3.65
CA GLU A 1 -6.94 -20.38 3.93
C GLU A 1 -7.54 -21.57 4.66
N PHE A 2 -8.30 -21.32 5.75
CA PHE A 2 -8.92 -22.43 6.49
C PHE A 2 -10.17 -22.90 5.74
N LEU A 3 -10.29 -24.23 5.53
CA LEU A 3 -11.43 -24.85 4.86
C LEU A 3 -12.60 -25.12 5.83
N GLY A 4 -12.34 -25.13 7.13
CA GLY A 4 -13.36 -25.35 8.13
C GLY A 4 -12.88 -25.06 9.55
N VAL A 5 -13.79 -25.14 10.50
CA VAL A 5 -13.53 -24.94 11.92
C VAL A 5 -14.23 -26.05 12.72
N ILE A 6 -13.54 -26.61 13.68
CA ILE A 6 -14.07 -27.57 14.65
C ILE A 6 -14.09 -26.91 16.04
N LEU A 7 -15.25 -26.90 16.66
CA LEU A 7 -15.44 -26.41 18.04
C LEU A 7 -15.65 -27.62 18.95
N ALA A 8 -14.64 -27.94 19.77
CA ALA A 8 -14.63 -29.07 20.66
C ALA A 8 -14.79 -28.61 22.12
N CYS A 9 -15.97 -28.84 22.71
CA CYS A 9 -16.27 -28.51 24.08
C CYS A 9 -16.21 -29.74 24.97
N ASN A 10 -15.30 -29.71 25.94
CA ASN A 10 -15.14 -30.79 26.95
C ASN A 10 -14.96 -32.21 26.35
N VAL A 11 -14.38 -32.30 25.16
CA VAL A 11 -14.03 -33.54 24.49
C VAL A 11 -12.53 -33.62 24.22
N GLN A 12 -12.00 -34.85 24.23
CA GLN A 12 -10.62 -35.08 23.81
C GLN A 12 -10.60 -35.45 22.33
N ILE A 13 -9.65 -34.86 21.61
CA ILE A 13 -9.40 -35.14 20.20
C ILE A 13 -8.13 -35.95 20.13
N HIS A 14 -8.18 -37.06 19.38
CA HIS A 14 -7.00 -37.89 19.19
C HIS A 14 -5.91 -37.13 18.43
N PRO A 15 -4.61 -37.27 18.82
CA PRO A 15 -3.52 -36.51 18.16
C PRO A 15 -3.43 -36.68 16.64
N ASP A 16 -3.80 -37.85 16.12
CA ASP A 16 -3.80 -38.11 14.67
C ASP A 16 -4.86 -37.29 13.94
N LEU A 17 -6.04 -37.06 14.57
CA LEU A 17 -7.09 -36.22 14.03
C LEU A 17 -6.69 -34.73 14.08
N GLU A 18 -5.93 -34.31 15.10
CA GLU A 18 -5.39 -32.95 15.14
C GLU A 18 -4.43 -32.68 13.97
N LYS A 19 -3.54 -33.64 13.69
CA LYS A 19 -2.63 -33.55 12.54
C LYS A 19 -3.39 -33.55 11.21
N GLU A 20 -4.34 -34.44 11.04
CA GLU A 20 -5.17 -34.52 9.82
C GLU A 20 -5.95 -33.21 9.59
N ALA A 21 -6.47 -32.60 10.65
CA ALA A 21 -7.17 -31.33 10.57
C ALA A 21 -6.24 -30.20 10.11
N ILE A 22 -5.01 -30.14 10.66
CA ILE A 22 -4.00 -29.16 10.25
C ILE A 22 -3.65 -29.33 8.77
N ASP A 23 -3.38 -30.58 8.34
CA ASP A 23 -3.02 -30.90 6.96
C ASP A 23 -4.14 -30.56 5.97
N LYS A 24 -5.39 -30.66 6.39
CA LYS A 24 -6.58 -30.30 5.62
C LYS A 24 -6.99 -28.83 5.76
N GLY A 25 -6.21 -27.99 6.47
CA GLY A 25 -6.52 -26.59 6.69
C GLY A 25 -7.78 -26.37 7.54
N VAL A 26 -8.03 -27.24 8.52
CA VAL A 26 -9.14 -27.10 9.48
C VAL A 26 -8.61 -26.59 10.80
N LYS A 27 -9.16 -25.49 11.30
CA LYS A 27 -8.81 -24.92 12.61
C LYS A 27 -9.61 -25.60 13.71
N ILE A 28 -8.95 -26.06 14.76
CA ILE A 28 -9.61 -26.64 15.93
C ILE A 28 -9.51 -25.70 17.11
N PHE A 29 -10.64 -25.43 17.74
CA PHE A 29 -10.74 -24.78 19.05
C PHE A 29 -11.20 -25.83 20.06
N ARG A 30 -10.46 -25.94 21.18
CA ARG A 30 -10.78 -26.89 22.24
C ARG A 30 -10.77 -26.18 23.58
N GLU A 31 -11.91 -26.24 24.26
CA GLU A 31 -12.10 -25.67 25.58
C GLU A 31 -13.00 -26.54 26.44
N LYS A 32 -12.83 -26.46 27.77
CA LYS A 32 -13.70 -27.16 28.71
C LYS A 32 -15.03 -26.43 28.95
N ILE A 33 -15.01 -25.13 28.78
CA ILE A 33 -16.14 -24.22 29.06
C ILE A 33 -16.66 -23.69 27.72
N LEU A 34 -17.91 -23.95 27.42
CA LEU A 34 -18.56 -23.57 26.16
C LEU A 34 -18.46 -22.06 25.88
N PHE A 35 -18.66 -21.23 26.90
CA PHE A 35 -18.57 -19.77 26.74
C PHE A 35 -17.19 -19.31 26.26
N ARG A 36 -16.11 -19.85 26.85
CA ARG A 36 -14.74 -19.56 26.41
C ARG A 36 -14.44 -20.06 24.99
N LEU A 37 -15.04 -21.20 24.62
CA LEU A 37 -14.89 -21.73 23.27
C LEU A 37 -15.44 -20.76 22.22
N PHE A 38 -16.63 -20.20 22.47
CA PHE A 38 -17.22 -19.19 21.59
C PHE A 38 -16.43 -17.90 21.58
N GLU A 39 -15.98 -17.42 22.72
CA GLU A 39 -15.18 -16.20 22.84
C GLU A 39 -13.87 -16.34 22.02
N ASN A 40 -13.14 -17.42 22.20
CA ASN A 40 -11.91 -17.70 21.43
C ASN A 40 -12.18 -17.79 19.93
N TYR A 41 -13.27 -18.41 19.53
CA TYR A 41 -13.66 -18.52 18.13
C TYR A 41 -14.00 -17.15 17.53
N LEU A 42 -14.79 -16.32 18.23
CA LEU A 42 -15.17 -14.99 17.76
C LEU A 42 -13.96 -14.07 17.65
N ASN A 43 -13.08 -14.07 18.63
CA ASN A 43 -11.83 -13.31 18.58
C ASN A 43 -10.97 -13.70 17.39
N TRP A 44 -10.83 -15.00 17.13
CA TRP A 44 -10.08 -15.49 15.97
C TRP A 44 -10.74 -15.06 14.64
N VAL A 45 -12.07 -15.11 14.54
CA VAL A 45 -12.78 -14.65 13.34
C VAL A 45 -12.52 -13.16 13.08
N GLU A 46 -12.51 -12.33 14.12
CA GLU A 46 -12.19 -10.90 13.99
C GLU A 46 -10.74 -10.68 13.60
N GLU A 47 -9.80 -11.43 14.20
CA GLU A 47 -8.39 -11.38 13.81
C GLU A 47 -8.18 -11.76 12.34
N GLU A 48 -8.81 -12.85 11.87
CA GLU A 48 -8.68 -13.29 10.47
C GLU A 48 -9.32 -12.29 9.49
N LYS A 49 -10.43 -11.67 9.85
CA LYS A 49 -11.03 -10.58 9.05
C LYS A 49 -10.07 -9.40 8.96
N SER A 50 -9.53 -8.95 10.10
CA SER A 50 -8.59 -7.84 10.15
C SER A 50 -7.30 -8.13 9.38
N LYS A 51 -6.78 -9.36 9.45
CA LYS A 51 -5.61 -9.79 8.64
C LYS A 51 -5.92 -9.73 7.14
N LYS A 52 -7.07 -10.28 6.72
CA LYS A 52 -7.48 -10.25 5.30
C LYS A 52 -7.67 -8.81 4.81
N GLU A 53 -8.27 -7.95 5.61
CA GLU A 53 -8.45 -6.53 5.32
C GLU A 53 -7.10 -5.82 5.15
N ARG A 54 -6.17 -6.00 6.10
CA ARG A 54 -4.81 -5.44 6.02
C ARG A 54 -4.05 -5.95 4.80
N MET A 55 -4.12 -7.24 4.49
CA MET A 55 -3.45 -7.80 3.31
C MET A 55 -3.98 -7.17 2.01
N LYS A 56 -5.30 -7.03 1.88
CA LYS A 56 -5.92 -6.34 0.75
C LYS A 56 -5.50 -4.87 0.69
N PHE A 57 -5.57 -4.18 1.82
CA PHE A 57 -5.10 -2.79 1.91
C PHE A 57 -3.65 -2.67 1.48
N GLU A 58 -2.72 -3.53 1.95
CA GLU A 58 -1.30 -3.46 1.58
C GLU A 58 -1.04 -3.80 0.11
N SER A 59 -1.92 -4.54 -0.56
CA SER A 59 -1.81 -4.81 -2.00
C SER A 59 -2.19 -3.61 -2.88
N LEU A 60 -2.90 -2.63 -2.34
CA LEU A 60 -3.27 -1.42 -3.07
C LEU A 60 -2.07 -0.47 -3.21
N ILE A 61 -2.00 0.22 -4.34
CA ILE A 61 -1.07 1.34 -4.52
C ILE A 61 -1.55 2.50 -3.63
N LYS A 62 -0.66 2.95 -2.74
CA LYS A 62 -0.95 4.03 -1.80
C LYS A 62 -0.70 5.40 -2.45
N PRO A 63 -1.48 6.42 -2.06
CA PRO A 63 -1.22 7.78 -2.50
C PRO A 63 0.11 8.29 -1.92
N GLY A 64 0.75 9.17 -2.67
CA GLY A 64 1.98 9.82 -2.25
C GLY A 64 2.23 11.06 -3.08
N LYS A 65 2.89 12.03 -2.47
CA LYS A 65 3.26 13.32 -3.06
C LYS A 65 4.73 13.57 -2.79
N ILE A 66 5.47 13.89 -3.82
CA ILE A 66 6.90 14.17 -3.72
C ILE A 66 7.24 15.51 -4.36
N LYS A 67 8.33 16.10 -3.90
CA LYS A 67 8.94 17.28 -4.50
C LYS A 67 10.36 16.96 -4.95
N ILE A 68 10.71 17.33 -6.16
CA ILE A 68 12.07 17.20 -6.68
C ILE A 68 12.97 18.24 -6.01
N LEU A 69 14.06 17.80 -5.42
CA LEU A 69 14.99 18.69 -4.71
C LEU A 69 15.91 19.43 -5.69
N GLU A 70 16.05 20.73 -5.47
CA GLU A 70 16.98 21.57 -6.24
C GLU A 70 18.42 21.23 -5.94
N GLY A 71 19.27 21.12 -6.98
CA GLY A 71 20.67 20.79 -6.86
C GLY A 71 20.97 19.30 -6.59
N PHE A 72 19.96 18.44 -6.54
CA PHE A 72 20.11 17.01 -6.29
C PHE A 72 19.78 16.16 -7.53
N VAL A 73 20.22 16.59 -8.70
CA VAL A 73 20.14 15.80 -9.93
C VAL A 73 21.47 15.11 -10.15
N PHE A 74 21.53 13.81 -9.87
CA PHE A 74 22.76 13.01 -10.00
C PHE A 74 22.96 12.53 -11.44
N ARG A 75 21.86 12.22 -12.13
CA ARG A 75 21.88 11.74 -13.53
C ARG A 75 20.58 12.16 -14.21
N ARG A 76 20.71 12.78 -15.40
CA ARG A 76 19.55 13.37 -16.09
C ARG A 76 18.69 12.37 -16.86
N SER A 77 19.27 11.23 -17.31
CA SER A 77 18.56 10.24 -18.14
C SER A 77 19.23 8.86 -18.10
N ASN A 78 18.51 7.80 -18.48
CA ASN A 78 18.95 6.44 -18.76
C ASN A 78 19.72 5.71 -17.62
N PRO A 79 19.17 5.50 -16.43
CA PRO A 79 17.98 6.09 -15.84
C PRO A 79 18.27 7.52 -15.33
N ALA A 80 17.24 8.35 -15.22
CA ALA A 80 17.32 9.59 -14.44
C ALA A 80 17.44 9.24 -12.96
N ILE A 81 18.36 9.92 -12.23
CA ILE A 81 18.55 9.75 -10.78
C ILE A 81 18.53 11.12 -10.14
N PHE A 82 17.61 11.35 -9.23
CA PHE A 82 17.44 12.64 -8.60
C PHE A 82 16.87 12.51 -7.17
N GLY A 83 17.21 13.50 -6.34
CA GLY A 83 16.72 13.59 -4.96
C GLY A 83 15.30 14.11 -4.92
N VAL A 84 14.50 13.50 -4.05
CA VAL A 84 13.13 13.92 -3.77
C VAL A 84 12.87 13.99 -2.28
N GLU A 85 11.95 14.85 -1.88
CA GLU A 85 11.35 14.89 -0.55
C GLU A 85 9.93 14.37 -0.64
N VAL A 86 9.56 13.41 0.20
CA VAL A 86 8.18 12.91 0.31
C VAL A 86 7.38 13.90 1.15
N LEU A 87 6.46 14.63 0.53
CA LEU A 87 5.63 15.65 1.17
C LEU A 87 4.41 15.05 1.88
N ALA A 88 3.85 13.97 1.30
CA ALA A 88 2.68 13.28 1.86
C ALA A 88 2.65 11.83 1.38
N GLY A 89 2.07 10.96 2.19
CA GLY A 89 1.89 9.54 1.89
C GLY A 89 3.19 8.76 1.78
N ARG A 90 3.25 7.86 0.80
CA ARG A 90 4.41 6.99 0.60
C ARG A 90 4.68 6.71 -0.87
N ILE A 91 5.94 6.38 -1.15
CA ILE A 91 6.38 5.91 -2.45
C ILE A 91 7.08 4.55 -2.33
N LYS A 92 6.91 3.71 -3.35
CA LYS A 92 7.56 2.40 -3.47
C LYS A 92 8.13 2.23 -4.88
N PRO A 93 9.14 1.37 -5.07
CA PRO A 93 9.52 0.91 -6.40
C PRO A 93 8.29 0.35 -7.15
N LYS A 94 8.26 0.51 -8.46
CA LYS A 94 7.15 0.17 -9.37
C LYS A 94 5.92 1.09 -9.27
N TYR A 95 5.89 2.08 -8.38
CA TYR A 95 4.85 3.10 -8.41
C TYR A 95 5.09 4.06 -9.56
N LYS A 96 4.02 4.36 -10.31
CA LYS A 96 4.06 5.36 -11.38
C LYS A 96 3.85 6.74 -10.78
N LEU A 97 4.58 7.70 -11.31
CA LEU A 97 4.44 9.12 -10.95
C LEU A 97 3.75 9.89 -12.08
N MET A 98 2.99 10.89 -11.70
CA MET A 98 2.34 11.84 -12.60
C MET A 98 2.59 13.28 -12.14
N ASN A 99 2.53 14.21 -13.07
CA ASN A 99 2.57 15.62 -12.76
C ASN A 99 1.19 16.18 -12.37
N LEU A 100 1.12 17.45 -11.98
CA LEU A 100 -0.12 18.09 -11.59
C LEU A 100 -1.10 18.34 -12.77
N GLU A 101 -0.68 18.07 -13.99
CA GLU A 101 -1.53 18.10 -15.20
C GLU A 101 -2.17 16.75 -15.50
N GLY A 102 -1.95 15.72 -14.66
CA GLY A 102 -2.48 14.37 -14.87
C GLY A 102 -1.61 13.48 -15.77
N LYS A 103 -0.53 13.98 -16.34
CA LYS A 103 0.33 13.23 -17.25
C LYS A 103 1.26 12.28 -16.49
N ILE A 104 1.26 11.01 -16.88
CA ILE A 104 2.22 10.01 -16.37
C ILE A 104 3.63 10.36 -16.85
N ILE A 105 4.55 10.41 -15.88
CA ILE A 105 5.97 10.71 -16.11
C ILE A 105 6.79 9.43 -16.28
N GLY A 106 6.48 8.40 -15.52
CA GLY A 106 7.17 7.12 -15.56
C GLY A 106 7.04 6.35 -14.26
N GLU A 107 7.81 5.27 -14.15
CA GLU A 107 7.80 4.35 -13.01
C GLU A 107 9.07 4.49 -12.17
N ILE A 108 8.92 4.48 -10.83
CA ILE A 108 10.06 4.43 -9.91
C ILE A 108 10.73 3.05 -10.02
N SER A 109 11.96 3.01 -10.49
CA SER A 109 12.73 1.77 -10.58
C SER A 109 13.34 1.37 -9.24
N GLN A 110 13.89 2.34 -8.49
CA GLN A 110 14.56 2.11 -7.22
C GLN A 110 14.49 3.37 -6.33
N ILE A 111 14.49 3.15 -5.04
CA ILE A 111 14.59 4.20 -4.02
C ILE A 111 15.84 3.93 -3.19
N GLN A 112 16.63 4.96 -2.91
CA GLN A 112 17.85 4.87 -2.12
C GLN A 112 17.91 5.97 -1.06
N ASP A 113 18.25 5.58 0.16
CA ASP A 113 18.65 6.49 1.24
C ASP A 113 20.13 6.29 1.54
N LYS A 114 20.93 7.37 1.47
CA LYS A 114 22.38 7.34 1.71
C LYS A 114 23.12 6.22 0.98
N GLY A 115 22.71 5.92 -0.25
CA GLY A 115 23.32 4.88 -1.10
C GLY A 115 22.81 3.46 -0.85
N GLN A 116 21.92 3.25 0.12
CA GLN A 116 21.28 1.95 0.38
C GLN A 116 19.90 1.89 -0.24
N SER A 117 19.58 0.77 -0.90
CA SER A 117 18.23 0.54 -1.44
C SER A 117 17.25 0.31 -0.31
N ILE A 118 16.13 1.02 -0.35
CA ILE A 118 15.02 0.87 0.61
C ILE A 118 13.73 0.46 -0.10
N PRO A 119 12.85 -0.33 0.57
CA PRO A 119 11.62 -0.83 -0.04
C PRO A 119 10.52 0.23 -0.14
N GLU A 120 10.54 1.25 0.69
CA GLU A 120 9.59 2.36 0.66
C GLU A 120 10.18 3.61 1.32
N ALA A 121 9.62 4.78 0.96
CA ALA A 121 9.86 6.03 1.67
C ALA A 121 8.52 6.69 2.01
N THR A 122 8.43 7.26 3.22
CA THR A 122 7.22 7.89 3.78
C THR A 122 7.40 9.39 3.97
N MET A 123 6.34 10.09 4.31
CA MET A 123 6.32 11.54 4.53
C MET A 123 7.53 12.00 5.37
N GLY A 124 8.18 13.08 4.93
CA GLY A 124 9.37 13.68 5.54
C GLY A 124 10.70 13.07 5.09
N ALA A 125 10.69 11.91 4.41
CA ALA A 125 11.91 11.30 3.93
C ALA A 125 12.51 12.07 2.74
N LYS A 126 13.84 12.24 2.74
CA LYS A 126 14.62 12.78 1.62
C LYS A 126 15.46 11.66 1.05
N VAL A 127 15.13 11.22 -0.15
CA VAL A 127 15.69 10.03 -0.78
C VAL A 127 16.04 10.28 -2.23
N ALA A 128 16.93 9.46 -2.79
CA ALA A 128 17.17 9.44 -4.23
C ALA A 128 16.26 8.41 -4.89
N ILE A 129 15.63 8.77 -5.99
CA ILE A 129 14.87 7.84 -6.82
C ILE A 129 15.51 7.71 -8.20
N SER A 130 15.35 6.55 -8.80
CA SER A 130 15.73 6.30 -10.19
C SER A 130 14.48 5.98 -11.02
N MET A 131 14.42 6.53 -12.24
CA MET A 131 13.34 6.33 -13.21
C MET A 131 13.93 6.19 -14.62
N LYS A 132 13.39 5.27 -15.42
CA LYS A 132 13.93 5.00 -16.77
C LYS A 132 13.44 6.00 -17.81
N GLU A 133 12.18 6.39 -17.71
CA GLU A 133 11.48 7.12 -18.76
C GLU A 133 11.77 8.63 -18.79
N PRO A 134 11.84 9.37 -17.65
CA PRO A 134 11.97 10.81 -17.71
C PRO A 134 13.39 11.28 -18.01
N ILE A 135 13.48 12.48 -18.62
CA ILE A 135 14.70 13.26 -18.75
C ILE A 135 14.52 14.51 -17.90
N VAL A 136 15.41 14.70 -16.92
CA VAL A 136 15.40 15.90 -16.07
C VAL A 136 15.83 17.13 -16.89
N GLY A 137 15.04 18.17 -16.80
CA GLY A 137 15.18 19.41 -17.60
C GLY A 137 14.35 19.42 -18.88
N ARG A 138 13.69 18.28 -19.24
CA ARG A 138 12.78 18.19 -20.40
C ARG A 138 11.38 17.72 -20.01
N HIS A 139 11.28 16.61 -19.25
CA HIS A 139 10.02 15.99 -18.85
C HIS A 139 9.64 16.33 -17.42
N ILE A 140 10.62 16.57 -16.58
CA ILE A 140 10.50 16.96 -15.17
C ILE A 140 11.55 18.01 -14.84
N HIS A 141 11.24 18.87 -13.88
CA HIS A 141 12.10 19.99 -13.47
C HIS A 141 12.35 19.96 -11.96
N GLU A 142 13.43 20.60 -11.54
CA GLU A 142 13.70 20.82 -10.12
C GLU A 142 12.57 21.64 -9.48
N LYS A 143 12.28 21.38 -8.20
CA LYS A 143 11.16 21.96 -7.42
C LYS A 143 9.77 21.50 -7.86
N GLU A 144 9.66 20.72 -8.93
CA GLU A 144 8.38 20.19 -9.41
C GLU A 144 7.78 19.21 -8.41
N ILE A 145 6.46 19.23 -8.30
CA ILE A 145 5.69 18.32 -7.47
C ILE A 145 5.13 17.22 -8.36
N LEU A 146 5.32 15.98 -7.93
CA LEU A 146 4.76 14.79 -8.58
C LEU A 146 3.90 14.03 -7.59
N LEU A 147 2.84 13.40 -8.09
CA LEU A 147 1.94 12.54 -7.35
C LEU A 147 2.13 11.08 -7.77
N VAL A 148 1.86 10.16 -6.87
CA VAL A 148 1.71 8.74 -7.22
C VAL A 148 0.44 8.59 -8.05
N ALA A 149 0.54 8.03 -9.24
CA ALA A 149 -0.58 7.74 -10.11
C ALA A 149 -1.29 6.47 -9.61
N VAL A 150 -2.19 6.64 -8.64
CA VAL A 150 -3.01 5.55 -8.12
C VAL A 150 -4.05 5.16 -9.18
N PRO A 151 -4.20 3.86 -9.52
CA PRO A 151 -5.27 3.40 -10.42
C PRO A 151 -6.66 3.73 -9.87
N GLU A 152 -7.64 3.93 -10.76
CA GLU A 152 -9.00 4.35 -10.38
C GLU A 152 -9.70 3.37 -9.44
N ASP A 153 -9.54 2.07 -9.70
CA ASP A 153 -10.07 0.97 -8.86
C ASP A 153 -9.45 0.96 -7.46
N HIS A 154 -8.13 1.19 -7.37
CA HIS A 154 -7.45 1.33 -6.10
C HIS A 154 -7.89 2.59 -5.35
N ALA A 155 -8.02 3.72 -6.03
CA ALA A 155 -8.48 4.96 -5.42
C ALA A 155 -9.91 4.81 -4.86
N ARG A 156 -10.80 4.14 -5.62
CA ARG A 156 -12.17 3.85 -5.18
C ARG A 156 -12.19 2.94 -3.94
N ALA A 157 -11.40 1.87 -3.93
CA ALA A 157 -11.27 0.99 -2.78
C ALA A 157 -10.74 1.72 -1.55
N LEU A 158 -9.70 2.56 -1.73
CA LEU A 158 -9.12 3.37 -0.64
C LEU A 158 -10.14 4.34 -0.04
N LEU A 159 -10.99 4.96 -0.86
CA LEU A 159 -12.02 5.89 -0.40
C LEU A 159 -13.19 5.21 0.33
N LYS A 160 -13.68 4.08 -0.21
CA LYS A 160 -14.91 3.43 0.26
C LYS A 160 -14.62 2.42 1.37
N ASP A 161 -13.66 1.53 1.14
CA ASP A 161 -13.46 0.36 2.01
C ASP A 161 -12.36 0.59 3.05
N TYR A 162 -11.34 1.41 2.72
CA TYR A 162 -10.11 1.53 3.53
C TYR A 162 -9.80 2.95 4.00
N ALA A 163 -10.76 3.88 3.93
CA ALA A 163 -10.56 5.27 4.35
C ALA A 163 -10.10 5.40 5.81
N HIS A 164 -10.54 4.48 6.68
CA HIS A 164 -10.16 4.44 8.09
C HIS A 164 -8.73 3.96 8.35
N LEU A 165 -8.10 3.28 7.37
CA LEU A 165 -6.71 2.81 7.43
C LEU A 165 -5.71 3.81 6.84
N LEU A 166 -6.18 4.81 6.08
CA LEU A 166 -5.34 5.86 5.53
C LEU A 166 -4.96 6.88 6.60
N LYS A 167 -3.69 7.30 6.57
CA LYS A 167 -3.23 8.45 7.35
C LYS A 167 -3.76 9.75 6.76
N GLU A 168 -3.77 10.83 7.53
CA GLU A 168 -4.30 12.12 7.06
C GLU A 168 -3.52 12.66 5.83
N ASP A 169 -2.19 12.54 5.85
CA ASP A 169 -1.34 12.92 4.72
C ASP A 169 -1.59 12.07 3.46
N GLU A 170 -1.89 10.78 3.62
CA GLU A 170 -2.30 9.92 2.51
C GLU A 170 -3.67 10.32 1.95
N LYS A 171 -4.62 10.72 2.80
CA LYS A 171 -5.94 11.22 2.39
C LYS A 171 -5.81 12.53 1.61
N GLU A 172 -4.97 13.46 2.07
CA GLU A 172 -4.69 14.73 1.37
C GLU A 172 -4.13 14.46 -0.03
N ALA A 173 -3.11 13.61 -0.14
CA ALA A 173 -2.53 13.25 -1.43
C ALA A 173 -3.52 12.54 -2.36
N LEU A 174 -4.41 11.69 -1.81
CA LEU A 174 -5.45 11.02 -2.58
C LEU A 174 -6.51 12.00 -3.09
N ASN A 175 -6.93 12.96 -2.27
CA ASN A 175 -7.91 13.98 -2.66
C ASN A 175 -7.36 14.88 -3.77
N GLU A 176 -6.10 15.32 -3.66
CA GLU A 176 -5.43 16.12 -4.69
C GLU A 176 -5.36 15.32 -6.02
N LEU A 177 -5.00 14.06 -5.97
CA LEU A 177 -5.01 13.17 -7.14
C LEU A 177 -6.40 13.11 -7.79
N ILE A 178 -7.45 12.93 -6.98
CA ILE A 178 -8.84 12.83 -7.45
C ILE A 178 -9.27 14.14 -8.13
N GLU A 179 -8.93 15.28 -7.55
CA GLU A 179 -9.24 16.58 -8.14
C GLU A 179 -8.60 16.76 -9.52
N ILE A 180 -7.32 16.35 -9.65
CA ILE A 180 -6.60 16.40 -10.93
C ILE A 180 -7.26 15.48 -11.95
N GLN A 181 -7.53 14.22 -11.58
CA GLN A 181 -8.11 13.23 -12.49
C GLN A 181 -9.55 13.58 -12.90
N ARG A 182 -10.32 14.22 -12.03
CA ARG A 182 -11.70 14.66 -12.33
C ARG A 182 -11.78 15.86 -13.29
N LYS A 183 -10.69 16.58 -13.50
CA LYS A 183 -10.61 17.59 -14.57
C LYS A 183 -10.74 16.96 -15.96
N GLU A 184 -10.21 15.75 -16.12
CA GLU A 184 -10.31 14.99 -17.38
C GLU A 184 -11.51 14.02 -17.40
N LYS A 185 -11.80 13.37 -16.26
CA LYS A 185 -12.89 12.40 -16.10
C LYS A 185 -13.75 12.74 -14.89
N ILE A 186 -14.87 13.40 -15.11
CA ILE A 186 -15.79 13.88 -14.04
C ILE A 186 -16.23 12.78 -13.05
N LEU A 187 -16.33 11.52 -13.50
CA LEU A 187 -16.78 10.38 -12.69
C LEU A 187 -15.63 9.55 -12.11
N TRP A 188 -14.37 10.02 -12.19
CA TRP A 188 -13.22 9.25 -11.72
C TRP A 188 -13.30 8.94 -10.22
N ALA A 189 -13.10 7.67 -9.84
CA ALA A 189 -13.18 7.12 -8.47
C ALA A 189 -14.48 7.43 -7.72
N ARG A 190 -15.63 7.46 -8.42
CA ARG A 190 -16.96 7.50 -7.80
C ARG A 190 -17.48 6.11 -7.43
#